data_bfcb4d3e8ecc3419746f73ec18c0d029
#
_entry.id   bfcb4d3e8ecc3419746f73ec18c0d029
#
_cell.length_a   1.000
_cell.length_b   1.000
_cell.length_c   1.000
_cell.angle_alpha   90.00
_cell.angle_beta   90.00
_cell.angle_gamma   90.00
#
_symmetry.space_group_name_H-M   'P 1'
#
loop_
_entity.id
_entity.type
_entity.pdbx_description
1 polymer ?
#
loop_
_entity_poly.entity_id
_entity_poly.type
_entity_poly.pdbx_seq_one_letter_code
_entity_poly.pdbx_strand_id
1 'polypeptide(L)'
;FVAKSIRQRLHDGARYRDIRVLLGDVEAYQLQLKTIFDQYQIPFYLGRSEAMVHHPLIQVIESLGRIKQFNYQTEDVINLLKTGLYSDLTQEEVDAFEQYLRFAEVKGATKFHKPFTSNRQGKFNLEELNTLRERVVEPLVPFFSQRKQKVTHLLTAFTEFLQEAQLSQNLQALIKDLSLEEQERYDQVWKAFLHVLEELNLVFEDQELTVDDFLALLLSGMQLSQYRTVPATV
;
A
#
# COMPACT_ATOMS: atom_id res chain seq x y z
N PHE A 1 -16.76 -28.05 21.88
CA PHE A 1 -15.89 -28.70 22.90
C PHE A 1 -14.87 -27.69 23.47
N VAL A 2 -14.01 -27.10 22.65
CA VAL A 2 -12.92 -26.21 23.07
C VAL A 2 -13.41 -25.05 23.94
N ALA A 3 -14.46 -24.33 23.53
CA ALA A 3 -15.01 -23.19 24.27
C ALA A 3 -15.51 -23.61 25.68
N LYS A 4 -16.15 -24.77 25.77
CA LYS A 4 -16.56 -25.31 27.08
C LYS A 4 -15.37 -25.65 27.98
N SER A 5 -14.32 -26.23 27.42
CA SER A 5 -13.08 -26.55 28.13
C SER A 5 -12.37 -25.29 28.64
N ILE A 6 -12.34 -24.21 27.84
CA ILE A 6 -11.80 -22.92 28.24
C ILE A 6 -12.61 -22.36 29.43
N ARG A 7 -13.94 -22.34 29.35
CA ARG A 7 -14.81 -21.85 30.43
C ARG A 7 -14.61 -22.63 31.72
N GLN A 8 -14.43 -23.96 31.63
CA GLN A 8 -14.14 -24.78 32.80
C GLN A 8 -12.80 -24.40 33.44
N ARG A 9 -11.75 -24.25 32.65
CA ARG A 9 -10.43 -23.83 33.15
C ARG A 9 -10.46 -22.46 33.82
N LEU A 10 -11.25 -21.53 33.29
CA LEU A 10 -11.44 -20.20 33.90
C LEU A 10 -12.18 -20.32 35.26
N HIS A 11 -13.18 -21.21 35.35
CA HIS A 11 -13.85 -21.47 36.58
C HIS A 11 -12.90 -22.08 37.65
N ASP A 12 -11.93 -22.88 37.19
CA ASP A 12 -10.89 -23.48 38.02
C ASP A 12 -9.74 -22.50 38.34
N GLY A 13 -9.86 -21.22 37.99
CA GLY A 13 -8.93 -20.14 38.35
C GLY A 13 -7.86 -19.79 37.31
N ALA A 14 -7.88 -20.39 36.13
CA ALA A 14 -6.98 -19.97 35.03
C ALA A 14 -7.40 -18.62 34.46
N ARG A 15 -6.47 -17.90 33.84
CA ARG A 15 -6.75 -16.64 33.14
C ARG A 15 -6.69 -16.87 31.61
N TYR A 16 -7.40 -16.05 30.83
CA TYR A 16 -7.38 -16.14 29.38
C TYR A 16 -5.95 -16.13 28.79
N ARG A 17 -5.07 -15.29 29.31
CA ARG A 17 -3.67 -15.20 28.91
C ARG A 17 -2.84 -16.46 29.11
N ASP A 18 -3.30 -17.35 30.00
CA ASP A 18 -2.62 -18.60 30.35
C ASP A 18 -3.09 -19.76 29.44
N ILE A 19 -4.08 -19.54 28.58
CA ILE A 19 -4.69 -20.57 27.73
C ILE A 19 -4.28 -20.36 26.28
N ARG A 20 -3.70 -21.40 25.66
CA ARG A 20 -3.37 -21.42 24.23
C ARG A 20 -4.10 -22.54 23.53
N VAL A 21 -4.66 -22.26 22.35
CA VAL A 21 -5.28 -23.27 21.49
C VAL A 21 -4.38 -23.42 20.27
N LEU A 22 -3.88 -24.62 20.03
CA LEU A 22 -3.05 -24.94 18.87
C LEU A 22 -3.92 -25.58 17.82
N LEU A 23 -3.83 -25.07 16.60
CA LEU A 23 -4.57 -25.54 15.41
C LEU A 23 -3.57 -25.98 14.35
N GLY A 24 -3.83 -27.13 13.73
CA GLY A 24 -3.05 -27.59 12.58
C GLY A 24 -3.32 -26.77 11.33
N ASP A 25 -4.53 -26.22 11.19
CA ASP A 25 -4.95 -25.35 10.10
C ASP A 25 -5.83 -24.24 10.68
N VAL A 26 -5.25 -23.02 10.74
CA VAL A 26 -5.94 -21.86 11.32
C VAL A 26 -7.05 -21.36 10.38
N GLU A 27 -6.83 -21.40 9.08
CA GLU A 27 -7.77 -20.87 8.08
C GLU A 27 -9.05 -21.71 8.03
N ALA A 28 -8.92 -23.02 8.06
CA ALA A 28 -10.07 -23.93 8.04
C ALA A 28 -11.01 -23.75 9.26
N TYR A 29 -10.48 -23.38 10.41
CA TYR A 29 -11.26 -23.25 11.65
C TYR A 29 -11.63 -21.82 12.04
N GLN A 30 -11.10 -20.82 11.38
CA GLN A 30 -11.24 -19.42 11.77
C GLN A 30 -12.68 -18.95 11.95
N LEU A 31 -13.54 -19.18 10.95
CA LEU A 31 -14.94 -18.72 10.99
C LEU A 31 -15.71 -19.39 12.11
N GLN A 32 -15.48 -20.68 12.31
CA GLN A 32 -16.12 -21.46 13.38
C GLN A 32 -15.64 -21.01 14.77
N LEU A 33 -14.34 -20.76 14.91
CA LEU A 33 -13.76 -20.27 16.17
C LEU A 33 -14.32 -18.89 16.53
N LYS A 34 -14.34 -17.95 15.56
CA LYS A 34 -14.89 -16.63 15.78
C LYS A 34 -16.34 -16.71 16.26
N THR A 35 -17.19 -17.40 15.51
CA THR A 35 -18.62 -17.54 15.85
C THR A 35 -18.82 -18.15 17.23
N ILE A 36 -18.08 -19.23 17.56
CA ILE A 36 -18.25 -19.93 18.82
C ILE A 36 -17.67 -19.12 19.98
N PHE A 37 -16.49 -18.50 19.82
CA PHE A 37 -15.86 -17.75 20.90
C PHE A 37 -16.61 -16.46 21.21
N ASP A 38 -17.16 -15.78 20.19
CA ASP A 38 -18.07 -14.64 20.36
C ASP A 38 -19.33 -15.07 21.13
N GLN A 39 -19.96 -16.20 20.76
CA GLN A 39 -21.13 -16.74 21.45
C GLN A 39 -20.85 -17.06 22.93
N TYR A 40 -19.66 -17.56 23.24
CA TYR A 40 -19.24 -17.87 24.60
C TYR A 40 -18.56 -16.70 25.33
N GLN A 41 -18.48 -15.51 24.68
CA GLN A 41 -17.79 -14.32 25.20
C GLN A 41 -16.36 -14.64 25.65
N ILE A 42 -15.63 -15.39 24.82
CA ILE A 42 -14.23 -15.73 25.04
C ILE A 42 -13.39 -14.77 24.20
N PRO A 43 -12.66 -13.82 24.83
CA PRO A 43 -11.70 -13.02 24.09
C PRO A 43 -10.59 -13.92 23.57
N PHE A 44 -10.27 -13.81 22.30
CA PHE A 44 -9.24 -14.63 21.68
C PHE A 44 -8.43 -13.83 20.68
N TYR A 45 -7.21 -14.23 20.52
CA TYR A 45 -6.33 -13.73 19.50
C TYR A 45 -6.02 -14.85 18.51
N LEU A 46 -6.27 -14.58 17.25
CA LEU A 46 -5.90 -15.49 16.18
C LEU A 46 -4.57 -15.00 15.59
N GLY A 47 -3.46 -15.61 15.98
CA GLY A 47 -2.12 -15.27 15.46
C GLY A 47 -2.04 -15.53 13.97
N ARG A 48 -2.52 -14.56 13.19
CA ARG A 48 -2.48 -14.62 11.74
C ARG A 48 -1.26 -13.91 11.23
N SER A 49 -0.63 -14.54 10.25
CA SER A 49 0.23 -13.85 9.30
C SER A 49 -0.63 -13.54 8.08
N GLU A 50 -0.90 -12.27 7.83
CA GLU A 50 -1.67 -11.84 6.67
C GLU A 50 -0.70 -11.33 5.60
N ALA A 51 -0.98 -11.67 4.35
CA ALA A 51 -0.22 -11.14 3.24
C ALA A 51 -0.48 -9.63 3.10
N MET A 52 0.57 -8.87 2.86
CA MET A 52 0.49 -7.41 2.72
C MET A 52 -0.05 -6.94 1.36
N VAL A 53 -0.43 -7.86 0.47
CA VAL A 53 -0.74 -7.61 -0.96
C VAL A 53 -1.78 -6.51 -1.18
N HIS A 54 -2.76 -6.37 -0.28
CA HIS A 54 -3.83 -5.38 -0.42
C HIS A 54 -3.55 -4.06 0.33
N HIS A 55 -2.35 -3.91 0.91
CA HIS A 55 -2.03 -2.68 1.63
C HIS A 55 -1.79 -1.51 0.65
N PRO A 56 -2.30 -0.30 0.91
CA PRO A 56 -2.16 0.86 0.01
C PRO A 56 -0.71 1.15 -0.41
N LEU A 57 0.26 0.98 0.49
CA LEU A 57 1.67 1.16 0.17
C LEU A 57 2.17 0.19 -0.91
N ILE A 58 1.71 -1.06 -0.88
CA ILE A 58 2.07 -2.05 -1.91
C ILE A 58 1.40 -1.71 -3.22
N GLN A 59 0.15 -1.25 -3.19
CA GLN A 59 -0.55 -0.77 -4.38
C GLN A 59 0.13 0.45 -5.02
N VAL A 60 0.76 1.34 -4.21
CA VAL A 60 1.62 2.42 -4.75
C VAL A 60 2.78 1.83 -5.55
N ILE A 61 3.55 0.90 -4.95
CA ILE A 61 4.72 0.30 -5.61
C ILE A 61 4.31 -0.44 -6.89
N GLU A 62 3.23 -1.22 -6.82
CA GLU A 62 2.68 -1.93 -7.97
C GLU A 62 2.26 -0.96 -9.08
N SER A 63 1.51 0.10 -8.73
CA SER A 63 1.05 1.10 -9.70
C SER A 63 2.21 1.84 -10.34
N LEU A 64 3.26 2.20 -9.58
CA LEU A 64 4.48 2.82 -10.13
C LEU A 64 5.17 1.90 -11.14
N GLY A 65 5.33 0.61 -10.80
CA GLY A 65 5.90 -0.38 -11.71
C GLY A 65 5.08 -0.49 -13.00
N ARG A 66 3.75 -0.57 -12.90
CA ARG A 66 2.85 -0.67 -14.04
C ARG A 66 2.84 0.61 -14.90
N ILE A 67 2.81 1.81 -14.28
CA ILE A 67 2.88 3.09 -15.01
C ILE A 67 4.15 3.15 -15.85
N LYS A 68 5.29 2.74 -15.28
CA LYS A 68 6.57 2.72 -15.98
C LYS A 68 6.59 1.67 -17.09
N GLN A 69 6.23 0.43 -16.78
CA GLN A 69 6.29 -0.72 -17.69
C GLN A 69 5.31 -0.60 -18.86
N PHE A 70 4.07 -0.15 -18.60
CA PHE A 70 3.00 -0.07 -19.59
C PHE A 70 2.80 1.34 -20.16
N ASN A 71 3.78 2.20 -19.96
CA ASN A 71 3.79 3.54 -20.55
C ASN A 71 2.54 4.36 -20.21
N TYR A 72 2.28 4.59 -18.92
CA TYR A 72 1.20 5.47 -18.44
C TYR A 72 -0.19 5.07 -18.97
N GLN A 73 -0.65 3.85 -18.65
CA GLN A 73 -2.05 3.51 -18.88
C GLN A 73 -2.94 4.27 -17.89
N THR A 74 -4.11 4.73 -18.36
CA THR A 74 -5.07 5.48 -17.55
C THR A 74 -5.38 4.78 -16.22
N GLU A 75 -5.67 3.49 -16.29
CA GLU A 75 -6.04 2.69 -15.11
C GLU A 75 -4.91 2.64 -14.08
N ASP A 76 -3.65 2.51 -14.52
CA ASP A 76 -2.51 2.43 -13.60
C ASP A 76 -2.29 3.76 -12.87
N VAL A 77 -2.45 4.90 -13.57
CA VAL A 77 -2.38 6.24 -12.96
C VAL A 77 -3.53 6.45 -11.97
N ILE A 78 -4.75 6.05 -12.34
CA ILE A 78 -5.91 6.15 -11.44
C ILE A 78 -5.74 5.26 -10.21
N ASN A 79 -5.23 4.04 -10.38
CA ASN A 79 -4.96 3.14 -9.25
C ASN A 79 -3.95 3.75 -8.28
N LEU A 80 -2.90 4.39 -8.78
CA LEU A 80 -1.93 5.12 -7.94
C LEU A 80 -2.62 6.21 -7.11
N LEU A 81 -3.46 7.05 -7.74
CA LEU A 81 -4.18 8.12 -7.05
C LEU A 81 -5.17 7.60 -6.02
N LYS A 82 -5.89 6.52 -6.33
CA LYS A 82 -6.88 5.90 -5.43
C LYS A 82 -6.27 5.22 -4.21
N THR A 83 -4.95 5.07 -4.14
CA THR A 83 -4.30 4.61 -2.90
C THR A 83 -4.43 5.60 -1.74
N GLY A 84 -4.68 6.87 -2.03
CA GLY A 84 -4.70 7.96 -1.05
C GLY A 84 -3.31 8.28 -0.46
N LEU A 85 -2.25 7.66 -0.96
CA LEU A 85 -0.88 7.86 -0.49
C LEU A 85 -0.02 8.71 -1.43
N TYR A 86 -0.44 8.84 -2.68
CA TYR A 86 0.26 9.59 -3.69
C TYR A 86 -0.40 10.96 -3.92
N SER A 87 0.36 12.03 -3.80
CA SER A 87 -0.10 13.42 -3.88
C SER A 87 -1.11 13.83 -2.79
N ASP A 88 -1.35 15.13 -2.71
CA ASP A 88 -2.29 15.76 -1.78
C ASP A 88 -3.67 16.04 -2.41
N LEU A 89 -4.03 15.27 -3.46
CA LEU A 89 -5.31 15.42 -4.16
C LEU A 89 -6.48 14.96 -3.28
N THR A 90 -7.52 15.77 -3.26
CA THR A 90 -8.79 15.36 -2.65
C THR A 90 -9.48 14.28 -3.49
N GLN A 91 -10.41 13.53 -2.90
CA GLN A 91 -11.19 12.54 -3.63
C GLN A 91 -11.97 13.16 -4.80
N GLU A 92 -12.49 14.37 -4.63
CA GLU A 92 -13.21 15.10 -5.68
C GLU A 92 -12.29 15.46 -6.86
N GLU A 93 -11.06 15.88 -6.58
CA GLU A 93 -10.04 16.14 -7.61
C GLU A 93 -9.66 14.86 -8.35
N VAL A 94 -9.47 13.74 -7.64
CA VAL A 94 -9.19 12.43 -8.24
C VAL A 94 -10.34 11.99 -9.14
N ASP A 95 -11.58 12.12 -8.70
CA ASP A 95 -12.78 11.73 -9.46
C ASP A 95 -12.94 12.61 -10.73
N ALA A 96 -12.73 13.93 -10.61
CA ALA A 96 -12.74 14.86 -11.74
C ALA A 96 -11.64 14.53 -12.76
N PHE A 97 -10.44 14.21 -12.26
CA PHE A 97 -9.31 13.83 -13.10
C PHE A 97 -9.58 12.50 -13.83
N GLU A 98 -10.07 11.47 -13.12
CA GLU A 98 -10.46 10.18 -13.71
C GLU A 98 -11.52 10.37 -14.80
N GLN A 99 -12.57 11.16 -14.52
CA GLN A 99 -13.63 11.43 -15.48
C GLN A 99 -13.08 12.05 -16.77
N TYR A 100 -12.16 13.01 -16.63
CA TYR A 100 -11.53 13.62 -17.79
C TYR A 100 -10.62 12.65 -18.55
N LEU A 101 -9.77 11.89 -17.86
CA LEU A 101 -8.86 10.93 -18.50
C LEU A 101 -9.64 9.90 -19.35
N ARG A 102 -10.77 9.41 -18.81
CA ARG A 102 -11.66 8.49 -19.54
C ARG A 102 -12.35 9.15 -20.73
N PHE A 103 -12.85 10.38 -20.57
CA PHE A 103 -13.50 11.15 -21.63
C PHE A 103 -12.55 11.45 -22.79
N ALA A 104 -11.34 11.89 -22.49
CA ALA A 104 -10.34 12.29 -23.48
C ALA A 104 -9.46 11.13 -23.97
N GLU A 105 -9.71 9.91 -23.47
CA GLU A 105 -8.92 8.70 -23.76
C GLU A 105 -7.41 8.95 -23.58
N VAL A 106 -7.05 9.57 -22.45
CA VAL A 106 -5.66 9.91 -22.15
C VAL A 106 -4.92 8.64 -21.77
N LYS A 107 -3.95 8.25 -22.58
CA LYS A 107 -3.03 7.13 -22.30
C LYS A 107 -1.71 7.32 -23.01
N GLY A 108 -0.66 6.81 -22.40
CA GLY A 108 0.72 6.96 -22.87
C GLY A 108 1.39 8.23 -22.37
N ALA A 109 2.68 8.13 -22.03
CA ALA A 109 3.48 9.22 -21.47
C ALA A 109 3.35 10.52 -22.26
N THR A 110 3.33 10.46 -23.59
CA THR A 110 3.21 11.64 -24.43
C THR A 110 1.95 12.46 -24.14
N LYS A 111 0.81 11.82 -23.86
CA LYS A 111 -0.43 12.53 -23.54
C LYS A 111 -0.43 13.07 -22.12
N PHE A 112 0.15 12.36 -21.16
CA PHE A 112 0.27 12.81 -19.79
C PHE A 112 1.25 13.97 -19.62
N HIS A 113 2.33 14.01 -20.41
CA HIS A 113 3.32 15.09 -20.36
C HIS A 113 2.93 16.36 -21.14
N LYS A 114 1.85 16.31 -21.94
CA LYS A 114 1.35 17.48 -22.66
C LYS A 114 0.11 18.06 -22.00
N PRO A 115 -0.12 19.38 -22.12
CA PRO A 115 -1.36 19.97 -21.63
C PRO A 115 -2.60 19.33 -22.26
N PHE A 116 -3.61 19.15 -21.46
CA PHE A 116 -4.91 18.69 -21.90
C PHE A 116 -5.63 19.80 -22.68
N THR A 117 -6.14 19.47 -23.85
CA THR A 117 -6.79 20.43 -24.78
C THR A 117 -8.17 19.98 -25.23
N SER A 118 -8.54 18.71 -25.01
CA SER A 118 -9.81 18.16 -25.47
C SER A 118 -10.95 18.59 -24.58
N ASN A 119 -11.87 19.40 -25.09
CA ASN A 119 -13.08 19.82 -24.36
C ASN A 119 -14.24 20.06 -25.30
N ARG A 120 -14.62 19.06 -26.11
CA ARG A 120 -15.61 19.16 -27.20
C ARG A 120 -16.99 19.66 -26.75
N GLN A 121 -17.33 19.58 -25.48
CA GLN A 121 -18.63 19.97 -24.96
C GLN A 121 -18.56 21.09 -23.92
N GLY A 122 -17.39 21.67 -23.69
CA GLY A 122 -17.21 22.72 -22.67
C GLY A 122 -17.50 22.27 -21.22
N LYS A 123 -17.48 20.95 -20.97
CA LYS A 123 -17.87 20.38 -19.67
C LYS A 123 -16.76 20.43 -18.62
N PHE A 124 -15.53 20.60 -19.03
CA PHE A 124 -14.37 20.46 -18.17
C PHE A 124 -13.63 21.79 -18.02
N ASN A 125 -13.17 22.06 -16.80
CA ASN A 125 -12.23 23.14 -16.54
C ASN A 125 -10.81 22.67 -16.88
N LEU A 126 -10.33 23.00 -18.09
CA LEU A 126 -9.01 22.56 -18.56
C LEU A 126 -7.84 23.17 -17.78
N GLU A 127 -8.00 24.36 -17.23
CA GLU A 127 -6.96 25.00 -16.42
C GLU A 127 -6.73 24.22 -15.13
N GLU A 128 -7.79 23.92 -14.41
CA GLU A 128 -7.77 23.10 -13.21
C GLU A 128 -7.22 21.70 -13.49
N LEU A 129 -7.71 21.03 -14.54
CA LEU A 129 -7.25 19.69 -14.92
C LEU A 129 -5.78 19.66 -15.32
N ASN A 130 -5.25 20.71 -15.94
CA ASN A 130 -3.83 20.80 -16.24
C ASN A 130 -2.99 21.02 -14.97
N THR A 131 -3.49 21.77 -14.01
CA THR A 131 -2.87 21.90 -12.70
C THR A 131 -2.81 20.55 -11.98
N LEU A 132 -3.91 19.79 -11.99
CA LEU A 132 -3.95 18.42 -11.43
C LEU A 132 -2.97 17.50 -12.18
N ARG A 133 -2.93 17.56 -13.51
CA ARG A 133 -1.99 16.80 -14.33
C ARG A 133 -0.54 17.06 -13.91
N GLU A 134 -0.17 18.31 -13.70
CA GLU A 134 1.18 18.67 -13.26
C GLU A 134 1.47 18.09 -11.88
N ARG A 135 0.59 18.27 -10.90
CA ARG A 135 0.73 17.66 -9.57
C ARG A 135 0.86 16.14 -9.60
N VAL A 136 0.23 15.47 -10.57
CA VAL A 136 0.29 14.01 -10.71
C VAL A 136 1.55 13.55 -11.46
N VAL A 137 1.95 14.24 -12.51
CA VAL A 137 2.96 13.75 -13.45
C VAL A 137 4.36 14.23 -13.10
N GLU A 138 4.52 15.49 -12.68
CA GLU A 138 5.84 16.07 -12.44
C GLU A 138 6.66 15.30 -11.40
N PRO A 139 6.11 14.83 -10.27
CA PRO A 139 6.89 14.05 -9.31
C PRO A 139 7.40 12.71 -9.85
N LEU A 140 6.72 12.12 -10.86
CA LEU A 140 7.15 10.85 -11.46
C LEU A 140 8.37 11.00 -12.38
N VAL A 141 8.51 12.18 -13.02
CA VAL A 141 9.49 12.38 -14.09
C VAL A 141 10.94 12.19 -13.62
N PRO A 142 11.42 12.81 -12.51
CA PRO A 142 12.79 12.66 -12.06
C PRO A 142 13.17 11.20 -11.79
N PHE A 143 12.29 10.46 -11.12
CA PHE A 143 12.53 9.06 -10.80
C PHE A 143 12.45 8.17 -12.05
N PHE A 144 11.42 8.31 -12.87
CA PHE A 144 11.22 7.47 -14.05
C PHE A 144 12.24 7.74 -15.18
N SER A 145 12.88 8.90 -15.20
CA SER A 145 13.92 9.23 -16.17
C SER A 145 15.30 8.68 -15.79
N GLN A 146 15.46 8.08 -14.60
CA GLN A 146 16.71 7.50 -14.20
C GLN A 146 17.15 6.41 -15.19
N ARG A 147 18.42 6.45 -15.57
CA ARG A 147 19.05 5.41 -16.38
C ARG A 147 19.44 4.23 -15.51
N LYS A 148 19.81 3.12 -16.14
CA LYS A 148 20.44 2.00 -15.45
C LYS A 148 21.64 2.49 -14.66
N GLN A 149 21.65 2.26 -13.34
CA GLN A 149 22.68 2.74 -12.42
C GLN A 149 22.72 1.90 -11.14
N LYS A 150 23.68 2.17 -10.29
CA LYS A 150 23.83 1.47 -9.00
C LYS A 150 22.56 1.62 -8.16
N VAL A 151 22.23 0.56 -7.44
CA VAL A 151 21.06 0.51 -6.55
C VAL A 151 21.07 1.63 -5.52
N THR A 152 22.24 1.99 -4.98
CA THR A 152 22.37 3.11 -4.05
C THR A 152 21.84 4.44 -4.61
N HIS A 153 22.10 4.71 -5.89
CA HIS A 153 21.60 5.92 -6.56
C HIS A 153 20.08 5.83 -6.86
N LEU A 154 19.59 4.65 -7.22
CA LEU A 154 18.15 4.44 -7.41
C LEU A 154 17.39 4.59 -6.10
N LEU A 155 17.93 4.09 -4.98
CA LEU A 155 17.35 4.28 -3.65
C LEU A 155 17.30 5.75 -3.25
N THR A 156 18.36 6.53 -3.54
CA THR A 156 18.36 7.98 -3.30
C THR A 156 17.27 8.66 -4.12
N ALA A 157 17.23 8.41 -5.44
CA ALA A 157 16.21 8.99 -6.31
C ALA A 157 14.79 8.56 -5.93
N PHE A 158 14.62 7.33 -5.47
CA PHE A 158 13.33 6.84 -4.98
C PHE A 158 12.92 7.51 -3.67
N THR A 159 13.86 7.72 -2.75
CA THR A 159 13.59 8.42 -1.49
C THR A 159 13.20 9.89 -1.75
N GLU A 160 13.90 10.57 -2.65
CA GLU A 160 13.55 11.93 -3.09
C GLU A 160 12.13 11.96 -3.69
N PHE A 161 11.80 11.01 -4.56
CA PHE A 161 10.46 10.84 -5.12
C PHE A 161 9.39 10.65 -4.02
N LEU A 162 9.63 9.78 -3.03
CA LEU A 162 8.69 9.55 -1.93
C LEU A 162 8.46 10.82 -1.08
N GLN A 163 9.50 11.66 -0.92
CA GLN A 163 9.39 12.94 -0.22
C GLN A 163 8.58 13.95 -1.04
N GLU A 164 8.84 14.08 -2.34
CA GLU A 164 8.11 14.97 -3.23
C GLU A 164 6.63 14.57 -3.35
N ALA A 165 6.35 13.27 -3.45
CA ALA A 165 5.00 12.72 -3.42
C ALA A 165 4.31 12.80 -2.05
N GLN A 166 4.99 13.32 -1.03
CA GLN A 166 4.48 13.47 0.35
C GLN A 166 3.95 12.16 0.96
N LEU A 167 4.47 11.00 0.51
CA LEU A 167 3.93 9.69 0.85
C LEU A 167 3.87 9.43 2.36
N SER A 168 4.90 9.83 3.11
CA SER A 168 4.94 9.67 4.57
C SER A 168 3.88 10.52 5.27
N GLN A 169 3.67 11.77 4.82
CA GLN A 169 2.67 12.69 5.36
C GLN A 169 1.25 12.18 5.08
N ASN A 170 1.00 11.74 3.85
CA ASN A 170 -0.29 11.18 3.44
C ASN A 170 -0.60 9.89 4.20
N LEU A 171 0.41 9.03 4.42
CA LEU A 171 0.26 7.84 5.25
C LEU A 171 -0.12 8.20 6.69
N GLN A 172 0.56 9.18 7.30
CA GLN A 172 0.23 9.62 8.66
C GLN A 172 -1.18 10.23 8.74
N ALA A 173 -1.60 10.99 7.73
CA ALA A 173 -2.95 11.51 7.66
C ALA A 173 -4.00 10.39 7.54
N LEU A 174 -3.73 9.40 6.69
CA LEU A 174 -4.63 8.25 6.47
C LEU A 174 -4.85 7.43 7.74
N ILE A 175 -3.79 7.19 8.53
CA ILE A 175 -3.88 6.33 9.72
C ILE A 175 -4.44 7.04 10.95
N LYS A 176 -4.52 8.36 10.96
CA LYS A 176 -4.87 9.16 12.14
C LYS A 176 -6.23 8.81 12.75
N ASP A 177 -7.20 8.50 11.90
CA ASP A 177 -8.58 8.22 12.30
C ASP A 177 -8.89 6.71 12.35
N LEU A 178 -7.88 5.86 12.15
CA LEU A 178 -8.02 4.41 12.23
C LEU A 178 -7.96 3.91 13.67
N SER A 179 -8.46 2.69 13.90
CA SER A 179 -8.32 2.00 15.18
C SER A 179 -6.85 1.73 15.50
N LEU A 180 -6.51 1.55 16.77
CA LEU A 180 -5.13 1.24 17.21
C LEU A 180 -4.59 -0.03 16.53
N GLU A 181 -5.42 -1.05 16.34
CA GLU A 181 -5.04 -2.28 15.65
C GLU A 181 -4.66 -2.03 14.19
N GLU A 182 -5.42 -1.19 13.50
CA GLU A 182 -5.12 -0.80 12.13
C GLU A 182 -3.86 0.07 12.06
N GLN A 183 -3.67 1.01 12.98
CA GLN A 183 -2.45 1.82 13.05
C GLN A 183 -1.21 0.95 13.25
N GLU A 184 -1.25 -0.05 14.15
CA GLU A 184 -0.17 -1.01 14.35
C GLU A 184 0.12 -1.82 13.07
N ARG A 185 -0.91 -2.17 12.31
CA ARG A 185 -0.78 -2.85 11.02
C ARG A 185 -0.02 -2.00 10.01
N TYR A 186 -0.39 -0.73 9.86
CA TYR A 186 0.31 0.21 8.98
C TYR A 186 1.76 0.43 9.41
N ASP A 187 2.05 0.52 10.70
CA ASP A 187 3.41 0.64 11.23
C ASP A 187 4.27 -0.59 10.91
N GLN A 188 3.71 -1.80 11.02
CA GLN A 188 4.41 -3.02 10.63
C GLN A 188 4.71 -3.07 9.13
N VAL A 189 3.76 -2.67 8.27
CA VAL A 189 3.98 -2.60 6.82
C VAL A 189 5.05 -1.57 6.48
N TRP A 190 5.03 -0.40 7.13
CA TRP A 190 6.06 0.62 6.95
C TRP A 190 7.45 0.13 7.35
N LYS A 191 7.58 -0.55 8.49
CA LYS A 191 8.83 -1.17 8.92
C LYS A 191 9.33 -2.23 7.96
N ALA A 192 8.42 -3.08 7.46
CA ALA A 192 8.76 -4.07 6.44
C ALA A 192 9.25 -3.41 5.14
N PHE A 193 8.63 -2.31 4.73
CA PHE A 193 9.04 -1.55 3.57
C PHE A 193 10.46 -0.98 3.72
N LEU A 194 10.77 -0.36 4.85
CA LEU A 194 12.11 0.14 5.13
C LEU A 194 13.14 -0.99 5.15
N HIS A 195 12.79 -2.12 5.77
CA HIS A 195 13.66 -3.30 5.80
C HIS A 195 13.95 -3.85 4.40
N VAL A 196 12.95 -3.95 3.53
CA VAL A 196 13.15 -4.39 2.14
C VAL A 196 14.05 -3.43 1.38
N LEU A 197 13.94 -2.11 1.58
CA LEU A 197 14.85 -1.13 0.98
C LEU A 197 16.29 -1.30 1.48
N GLU A 198 16.49 -1.56 2.77
CA GLU A 198 17.80 -1.86 3.35
C GLU A 198 18.39 -3.15 2.79
N GLU A 199 17.59 -4.21 2.67
CA GLU A 199 18.03 -5.48 2.06
C GLU A 199 18.39 -5.32 0.59
N LEU A 200 17.61 -4.57 -0.19
CA LEU A 200 17.93 -4.25 -1.58
C LEU A 200 19.28 -3.53 -1.68
N ASN A 201 19.52 -2.56 -0.79
CA ASN A 201 20.81 -1.87 -0.74
C ASN A 201 21.97 -2.82 -0.43
N LEU A 202 21.80 -3.70 0.56
CA LEU A 202 22.85 -4.62 1.00
C LEU A 202 23.15 -5.70 -0.05
N VAL A 203 22.10 -6.30 -0.64
CA VAL A 203 22.26 -7.44 -1.57
C VAL A 203 22.72 -7.00 -2.95
N PHE A 204 22.30 -5.82 -3.39
CA PHE A 204 22.55 -5.32 -4.75
C PHE A 204 23.46 -4.10 -4.80
N GLU A 205 24.21 -3.78 -3.73
CA GLU A 205 25.02 -2.56 -3.57
C GLU A 205 25.86 -2.21 -4.81
N ASP A 206 26.53 -3.21 -5.38
CA ASP A 206 27.40 -3.04 -6.53
C ASP A 206 26.73 -3.31 -7.88
N GLN A 207 25.46 -3.67 -7.88
CA GLN A 207 24.72 -3.98 -9.10
C GLN A 207 24.05 -2.73 -9.68
N GLU A 208 24.03 -2.69 -11.01
CA GLU A 208 23.28 -1.69 -11.74
C GLU A 208 21.91 -2.25 -12.15
N LEU A 209 20.86 -1.57 -11.75
CA LEU A 209 19.47 -1.89 -12.08
C LEU A 209 18.82 -0.79 -12.92
N THR A 210 17.82 -1.15 -13.69
CA THR A 210 16.85 -0.20 -14.24
C THR A 210 15.80 0.15 -13.19
N VAL A 211 15.03 1.22 -13.40
CA VAL A 211 13.88 1.55 -12.53
C VAL A 211 12.85 0.43 -12.52
N ASP A 212 12.63 -0.22 -13.66
CA ASP A 212 11.70 -1.35 -13.78
C ASP A 212 12.14 -2.54 -12.92
N ASP A 213 13.42 -2.92 -13.00
CA ASP A 213 13.98 -4.01 -12.19
C ASP A 213 13.93 -3.68 -10.70
N PHE A 214 14.27 -2.43 -10.34
CA PHE A 214 14.23 -1.96 -8.96
C PHE A 214 12.81 -2.05 -8.37
N LEU A 215 11.80 -1.53 -9.08
CA LEU A 215 10.41 -1.59 -8.63
C LEU A 215 9.88 -3.03 -8.57
N ALA A 216 10.27 -3.90 -9.52
CA ALA A 216 9.90 -5.31 -9.50
C ALA A 216 10.49 -6.05 -8.30
N LEU A 217 11.77 -5.80 -7.97
CA LEU A 217 12.42 -6.39 -6.80
C LEU A 217 11.80 -5.88 -5.49
N LEU A 218 11.54 -4.57 -5.40
CA LEU A 218 10.88 -3.97 -4.25
C LEU A 218 9.49 -4.57 -4.02
N LEU A 219 8.68 -4.67 -5.08
CA LEU A 219 7.35 -5.28 -5.02
C LEU A 219 7.44 -6.74 -4.56
N SER A 220 8.37 -7.52 -5.12
CA SER A 220 8.56 -8.92 -4.75
C SER A 220 8.96 -9.08 -3.28
N GLY A 221 9.88 -8.25 -2.78
CA GLY A 221 10.28 -8.25 -1.38
C GLY A 221 9.11 -7.92 -0.44
N MET A 222 8.28 -6.94 -0.82
CA MET A 222 7.09 -6.58 -0.04
C MET A 222 6.01 -7.67 -0.07
N GLN A 223 5.81 -8.36 -1.19
CA GLN A 223 4.83 -9.44 -1.30
C GLN A 223 5.23 -10.69 -0.50
N LEU A 224 6.52 -10.94 -0.32
CA LEU A 224 7.04 -12.00 0.53
C LEU A 224 6.97 -11.64 2.02
N SER A 225 6.87 -10.36 2.34
CA SER A 225 6.73 -9.89 3.70
C SER A 225 5.34 -10.17 4.25
N GLN A 226 5.27 -10.50 5.54
CA GLN A 226 4.02 -10.79 6.24
C GLN A 226 3.95 -9.94 7.49
N TYR A 227 2.79 -9.41 7.80
CA TYR A 227 2.57 -8.81 9.11
C TYR A 227 1.82 -9.77 10.05
N ARG A 228 2.10 -9.64 11.34
CA ARG A 228 1.39 -10.38 12.39
C ARG A 228 0.54 -9.40 13.18
N THR A 229 -0.74 -9.68 13.27
CA THR A 229 -1.57 -8.98 14.23
C THR A 229 -1.11 -9.39 15.64
N VAL A 230 -0.73 -8.42 16.46
CA VAL A 230 -0.41 -8.64 17.88
C VAL A 230 -1.61 -8.18 18.69
N PRO A 231 -2.11 -8.95 19.66
CA PRO A 231 -3.21 -8.47 20.49
C PRO A 231 -2.75 -7.21 21.22
N ALA A 232 -3.60 -6.19 21.23
CA ALA A 232 -3.43 -5.13 22.20
C ALA A 232 -3.35 -5.78 23.59
N THR A 233 -2.21 -5.65 24.25
CA THR A 233 -2.04 -6.16 25.61
C THR A 233 -2.99 -5.38 26.52
N VAL A 234 -4.07 -6.01 26.92
CA VAL A 234 -4.94 -5.57 28.00
C VAL A 234 -4.31 -5.92 29.34
#